data_d787f5680e56f016477de37a7e16e395
#
_entry.id   d787f5680e56f016477de37a7e16e395
#
_cell.length_a   1.000
_cell.length_b   1.000
_cell.length_c   1.000
_cell.angle_alpha   90.00
_cell.angle_beta   90.00
_cell.angle_gamma   90.00
#
_symmetry.space_group_name_H-M   'P 1'
#
loop_
_entity.id
_entity.type
_entity.pdbx_description
1 polymer ?
#
loop_
_entity_poly.entity_id
_entity_poly.type
_entity_poly.pdbx_seq_one_letter_code
_entity_poly.pdbx_strand_id
1 'polypeptide(L)'
;MDKQMTLSAFSDELAQVRTKKKEFLEQIERIVPWKEWLCLIQPCYYKGERANKPYPLETIVDSTIISAPSSTKNKEKKRAPDAHQVKKGNTWHFGYKAHIGVDKDSGLVHTVKATPANVHDVTEVPNLLTGEEDVVYGDSGYLGAGKREDAVVRNKSGHKIKYKINRRPSQVKKLSKSGQYAAKKAEHAKSSVRAKVEHVFGVVKKQLHFRKTRYRGLEKQQAKFNIMFALANLILADRPCLAA
;
A
#
# COMPACT_ATOMS: atom_id res chain seq x y z
N MET A 1 -30.42 -26.64 38.17
CA MET A 1 -28.95 -26.80 38.01
C MET A 1 -28.61 -26.30 36.63
N ASP A 2 -28.23 -25.00 36.53
CA ASP A 2 -27.83 -24.42 35.27
C ASP A 2 -26.40 -24.89 34.93
N LYS A 3 -26.26 -25.57 33.79
CA LYS A 3 -24.97 -25.95 33.24
C LYS A 3 -24.26 -24.67 32.77
N GLN A 4 -23.27 -24.22 33.51
CA GLN A 4 -22.32 -23.22 33.02
C GLN A 4 -21.62 -23.78 31.79
N MET A 5 -21.91 -23.21 30.62
CA MET A 5 -21.19 -23.51 29.38
C MET A 5 -19.76 -22.93 29.49
N THR A 6 -18.78 -23.72 29.19
CA THR A 6 -17.39 -23.28 29.13
C THR A 6 -17.16 -22.40 27.89
N LEU A 7 -16.22 -21.46 27.96
CA LEU A 7 -15.88 -20.55 26.85
C LEU A 7 -15.52 -21.30 25.55
N SER A 8 -14.94 -22.50 25.67
CA SER A 8 -14.64 -23.39 24.52
C SER A 8 -15.90 -23.92 23.86
N ALA A 9 -16.91 -24.35 24.63
CA ALA A 9 -18.19 -24.81 24.09
C ALA A 9 -18.94 -23.68 23.36
N PHE A 10 -18.83 -22.44 23.85
CA PHE A 10 -19.42 -21.28 23.20
C PHE A 10 -18.68 -20.90 21.88
N SER A 11 -17.37 -21.09 21.83
CA SER A 11 -16.61 -20.89 20.60
C SER A 11 -16.90 -21.93 19.53
N ASP A 12 -17.16 -23.17 19.93
CA ASP A 12 -17.52 -24.27 19.02
C ASP A 12 -18.94 -24.11 18.46
N GLU A 13 -19.91 -23.64 19.27
CA GLU A 13 -21.22 -23.28 18.79
C GLU A 13 -21.23 -22.11 17.82
N LEU A 14 -20.45 -21.05 18.11
CA LEU A 14 -20.25 -19.92 17.17
C LEU A 14 -19.56 -20.35 15.87
N ALA A 15 -18.68 -21.34 15.91
CA ALA A 15 -18.04 -21.91 14.72
C ALA A 15 -19.03 -22.70 13.84
N GLN A 16 -20.12 -23.23 14.41
CA GLN A 16 -21.18 -23.95 13.68
C GLN A 16 -22.24 -23.05 13.06
N VAL A 17 -22.34 -21.77 13.48
CA VAL A 17 -23.31 -20.84 12.89
C VAL A 17 -22.92 -20.53 11.44
N ARG A 18 -23.65 -21.08 10.50
CA ARG A 18 -23.55 -20.74 9.07
C ARG A 18 -24.03 -19.31 8.87
N THR A 19 -23.09 -18.38 8.86
CA THR A 19 -23.38 -17.00 8.48
C THR A 19 -23.39 -16.85 6.95
N LYS A 20 -24.23 -15.96 6.41
CA LYS A 20 -24.20 -15.60 4.97
C LYS A 20 -22.79 -15.25 4.47
N LYS A 21 -21.93 -14.74 5.36
CA LYS A 21 -20.52 -14.45 5.07
C LYS A 21 -19.71 -15.74 4.87
N LYS A 22 -19.94 -16.77 5.68
CA LYS A 22 -19.27 -18.07 5.57
C LYS A 22 -19.69 -18.78 4.29
N GLU A 23 -20.98 -18.79 3.98
CA GLU A 23 -21.51 -19.35 2.72
C GLU A 23 -20.93 -18.65 1.49
N PHE A 24 -20.83 -17.32 1.53
CA PHE A 24 -20.20 -16.53 0.46
C PHE A 24 -18.72 -16.87 0.31
N LEU A 25 -17.96 -16.99 1.40
CA LEU A 25 -16.56 -17.36 1.36
C LEU A 25 -16.34 -18.78 0.81
N GLU A 26 -17.19 -19.74 1.23
CA GLU A 26 -17.17 -21.11 0.71
C GLU A 26 -17.50 -21.16 -0.79
N GLN A 27 -18.41 -20.31 -1.26
CA GLN A 27 -18.70 -20.18 -2.69
C GLN A 27 -17.50 -19.60 -3.45
N ILE A 28 -16.87 -18.54 -2.93
CA ILE A 28 -15.67 -17.94 -3.50
C ILE A 28 -14.54 -18.97 -3.58
N GLU A 29 -14.36 -19.78 -2.53
CA GLU A 29 -13.31 -20.80 -2.49
C GLU A 29 -13.49 -21.90 -3.53
N ARG A 30 -14.76 -22.22 -3.89
CA ARG A 30 -15.07 -23.17 -4.98
C ARG A 30 -14.91 -22.57 -6.38
N ILE A 31 -15.17 -21.27 -6.54
CA ILE A 31 -15.15 -20.60 -7.84
C ILE A 31 -13.72 -20.17 -8.22
N VAL A 32 -12.93 -19.77 -7.22
CA VAL A 32 -11.56 -19.28 -7.47
C VAL A 32 -10.58 -20.42 -7.54
N PRO A 33 -9.89 -20.63 -8.64
CA PRO A 33 -8.92 -21.69 -8.82
C PRO A 33 -7.59 -21.36 -8.11
N TRP A 34 -7.62 -21.30 -6.78
CA TRP A 34 -6.47 -20.90 -5.96
C TRP A 34 -5.19 -21.68 -6.26
N LYS A 35 -5.32 -22.98 -6.51
CA LYS A 35 -4.16 -23.83 -6.82
C LYS A 35 -3.49 -23.44 -8.13
N GLU A 36 -4.29 -23.13 -9.15
CA GLU A 36 -3.79 -22.69 -10.45
C GLU A 36 -3.12 -21.31 -10.33
N TRP A 37 -3.74 -20.39 -9.58
CA TRP A 37 -3.15 -19.07 -9.33
C TRP A 37 -1.86 -19.15 -8.52
N LEU A 38 -1.80 -20.02 -7.51
CA LEU A 38 -0.57 -20.26 -6.76
C LEU A 38 0.53 -20.84 -7.66
N CYS A 39 0.21 -21.76 -8.57
CA CYS A 39 1.17 -22.28 -9.54
C CYS A 39 1.71 -21.22 -10.49
N LEU A 40 0.88 -20.25 -10.90
CA LEU A 40 1.30 -19.11 -11.72
C LEU A 40 2.19 -18.12 -10.96
N ILE A 41 1.94 -17.94 -9.68
CA ILE A 41 2.68 -17.00 -8.82
C ILE A 41 3.99 -17.63 -8.31
N GLN A 42 3.99 -18.94 -8.04
CA GLN A 42 5.10 -19.66 -7.44
C GLN A 42 6.44 -19.52 -8.19
N PRO A 43 6.50 -19.55 -9.54
CA PRO A 43 7.74 -19.31 -10.27
C PRO A 43 8.27 -17.88 -10.11
N CYS A 44 7.37 -16.91 -9.88
CA CYS A 44 7.71 -15.51 -9.67
C CYS A 44 8.03 -15.20 -8.19
N TYR A 45 7.74 -16.15 -7.30
CA TYR A 45 7.99 -15.99 -5.87
C TYR A 45 9.45 -16.29 -5.55
N TYR A 46 10.18 -15.27 -5.14
CA TYR A 46 11.59 -15.42 -4.77
C TYR A 46 11.74 -16.29 -3.53
N LYS A 47 12.33 -17.47 -3.68
CA LYS A 47 12.51 -18.45 -2.60
C LYS A 47 13.73 -18.22 -1.71
N GLY A 48 14.49 -17.14 -1.92
CA GLY A 48 15.66 -16.83 -1.09
C GLY A 48 16.87 -17.76 -1.24
N GLU A 49 16.82 -18.73 -2.16
CA GLU A 49 17.80 -19.83 -2.26
C GLU A 49 19.04 -19.53 -3.12
N ARG A 50 19.23 -18.30 -3.60
CA ARG A 50 20.47 -17.95 -4.31
C ARG A 50 21.57 -17.65 -3.31
N ALA A 51 22.62 -18.45 -3.32
CA ALA A 51 23.85 -18.34 -2.53
C ALA A 51 24.63 -17.02 -2.70
N ASN A 52 24.26 -16.17 -3.63
CA ASN A 52 24.77 -14.83 -3.80
C ASN A 52 23.92 -13.85 -2.99
N LYS A 53 24.59 -12.93 -2.28
CA LYS A 53 24.00 -11.88 -1.42
C LYS A 53 22.62 -11.46 -1.89
N PRO A 54 21.59 -11.49 -1.03
CA PRO A 54 20.28 -11.04 -1.43
C PRO A 54 20.43 -9.63 -1.99
N TYR A 55 19.82 -9.39 -3.16
CA TYR A 55 19.71 -8.01 -3.69
C TYR A 55 19.12 -7.14 -2.58
N PRO A 56 19.67 -5.95 -2.35
CA PRO A 56 19.15 -5.05 -1.34
C PRO A 56 17.67 -4.80 -1.68
N LEU A 57 16.79 -5.12 -0.75
CA LEU A 57 15.37 -4.87 -0.95
C LEU A 57 15.17 -3.36 -0.96
N GLU A 58 14.72 -2.83 -2.07
CA GLU A 58 14.45 -1.42 -2.24
C GLU A 58 12.94 -1.20 -2.42
N THR A 59 12.34 -0.48 -1.49
CA THR A 59 10.89 -0.23 -1.47
C THR A 59 10.57 1.20 -1.84
N ILE A 60 9.53 1.38 -2.65
CA ILE A 60 8.94 2.68 -3.00
C ILE A 60 7.66 2.82 -2.20
N VAL A 61 7.54 3.90 -1.41
CA VAL A 61 6.32 4.23 -0.66
C VAL A 61 5.60 5.37 -1.34
N ASP A 62 4.29 5.22 -1.53
CA ASP A 62 3.43 6.27 -2.07
C ASP A 62 1.97 6.09 -1.62
N SER A 63 1.14 7.10 -1.84
CA SER A 63 -0.27 7.06 -1.48
C SER A 63 -1.18 7.59 -2.59
N THR A 64 -2.41 7.08 -2.61
CA THR A 64 -3.41 7.59 -3.52
C THR A 64 -4.75 7.76 -2.83
N ILE A 65 -5.51 8.79 -3.23
CA ILE A 65 -6.84 9.08 -2.70
C ILE A 65 -7.87 8.28 -3.51
N ILE A 66 -8.75 7.57 -2.79
CA ILE A 66 -9.94 6.94 -3.32
C ILE A 66 -11.15 7.69 -2.75
N SER A 67 -11.92 8.30 -3.62
CA SER A 67 -13.04 9.15 -3.20
C SER A 67 -14.18 8.34 -2.58
N ALA A 68 -14.77 8.86 -1.53
CA ALA A 68 -16.03 8.36 -0.99
C ALA A 68 -17.22 9.08 -1.66
N PRO A 69 -18.42 8.47 -1.68
CA PRO A 69 -19.62 9.14 -2.19
C PRO A 69 -19.91 10.43 -1.43
N SER A 70 -20.25 11.50 -2.14
CA SER A 70 -20.60 12.80 -1.55
C SER A 70 -21.78 12.71 -0.60
N SER A 71 -22.72 11.82 -0.86
CA SER A 71 -23.87 11.52 0.03
C SER A 71 -23.49 11.00 1.41
N THR A 72 -22.23 10.57 1.61
CA THR A 72 -21.74 10.16 2.92
C THR A 72 -21.16 11.31 3.75
N LYS A 73 -21.00 12.49 3.13
CA LYS A 73 -20.70 13.75 3.85
C LYS A 73 -21.99 14.18 4.56
N ASN A 74 -22.06 14.00 5.84
CA ASN A 74 -23.12 14.59 6.63
C ASN A 74 -22.56 15.38 7.81
N LYS A 75 -23.34 16.38 8.29
CA LYS A 75 -22.95 17.28 9.37
C LYS A 75 -22.61 16.50 10.66
N GLU A 76 -23.30 15.42 10.91
CA GLU A 76 -23.13 14.59 12.10
C GLU A 76 -22.10 13.48 11.93
N LYS A 77 -21.48 13.35 10.74
CA LYS A 77 -20.46 12.31 10.39
C LYS A 77 -20.95 10.86 10.60
N LYS A 78 -22.26 10.64 10.70
CA LYS A 78 -22.83 9.30 10.99
C LYS A 78 -22.72 8.31 9.83
N ARG A 79 -22.74 8.79 8.58
CA ARG A 79 -22.79 7.90 7.41
C ARG A 79 -21.45 7.27 7.02
N ALA A 80 -20.34 8.00 7.21
CA ALA A 80 -19.00 7.49 6.96
C ALA A 80 -18.02 8.19 7.92
N PRO A 81 -17.99 7.78 9.21
CA PRO A 81 -17.18 8.44 10.24
C PRO A 81 -15.69 8.37 9.93
N ASP A 82 -15.25 7.32 9.24
CA ASP A 82 -13.84 7.09 8.88
C ASP A 82 -13.39 7.80 7.61
N ALA A 83 -14.31 8.41 6.84
CA ALA A 83 -13.96 9.16 5.64
C ALA A 83 -13.72 10.63 5.97
N HIS A 84 -12.59 11.18 5.54
CA HIS A 84 -12.21 12.57 5.84
C HIS A 84 -11.90 13.36 4.57
N GLN A 85 -11.86 14.69 4.74
CA GLN A 85 -11.48 15.62 3.68
C GLN A 85 -9.97 15.86 3.73
N VAL A 86 -9.38 15.99 2.53
CA VAL A 86 -8.00 16.43 2.35
C VAL A 86 -7.91 17.38 1.16
N LYS A 87 -7.09 18.40 1.25
CA LYS A 87 -6.80 19.31 0.15
C LYS A 87 -5.55 18.86 -0.57
N LYS A 88 -5.66 18.63 -1.89
CA LYS A 88 -4.51 18.33 -2.76
C LYS A 88 -4.46 19.39 -3.87
N GLY A 89 -3.44 20.23 -3.86
CA GLY A 89 -3.41 21.43 -4.68
C GLY A 89 -4.58 22.35 -4.31
N ASN A 90 -5.38 22.75 -5.30
CA ASN A 90 -6.57 23.59 -5.09
C ASN A 90 -7.89 22.78 -4.94
N THR A 91 -7.82 21.46 -4.99
CA THR A 91 -9.00 20.60 -4.98
C THR A 91 -9.17 19.90 -3.64
N TRP A 92 -10.40 19.91 -3.13
CA TRP A 92 -10.79 19.14 -1.95
C TRP A 92 -11.27 17.75 -2.35
N HIS A 93 -10.70 16.76 -1.69
CA HIS A 93 -11.09 15.36 -1.84
C HIS A 93 -11.68 14.85 -0.53
N PHE A 94 -12.74 14.04 -0.62
CA PHE A 94 -13.37 13.38 0.52
C PHE A 94 -13.31 11.87 0.31
N GLY A 95 -12.74 11.15 1.26
CA GLY A 95 -12.62 9.70 1.16
C GLY A 95 -11.54 9.10 2.02
N TYR A 96 -10.82 8.16 1.44
CA TYR A 96 -9.76 7.39 2.06
C TYR A 96 -8.46 7.50 1.27
N LYS A 97 -7.34 7.23 1.92
CA LYS A 97 -6.06 7.00 1.25
C LYS A 97 -5.72 5.53 1.24
N ALA A 98 -5.19 5.07 0.12
CA ALA A 98 -4.46 3.81 0.02
C ALA A 98 -2.98 4.15 0.01
N HIS A 99 -2.27 3.79 1.08
CA HIS A 99 -0.82 3.84 1.16
C HIS A 99 -0.28 2.49 0.72
N ILE A 100 0.77 2.48 -0.10
CA ILE A 100 1.35 1.25 -0.63
C ILE A 100 2.86 1.25 -0.51
N GLY A 101 3.41 0.06 -0.23
CA GLY A 101 4.81 -0.28 -0.40
C GLY A 101 4.97 -1.12 -1.67
N VAL A 102 5.85 -0.70 -2.56
CA VAL A 102 6.09 -1.33 -3.86
C VAL A 102 7.56 -1.73 -3.94
N ASP A 103 7.83 -2.95 -4.33
CA ASP A 103 9.18 -3.38 -4.62
C ASP A 103 9.72 -2.64 -5.85
N LYS A 104 10.92 -2.10 -5.72
CA LYS A 104 11.56 -1.29 -6.77
C LYS A 104 11.84 -2.10 -8.03
N ASP A 105 12.21 -3.36 -7.91
CA ASP A 105 12.69 -4.15 -9.05
C ASP A 105 11.52 -4.74 -9.83
N SER A 106 10.61 -5.42 -9.16
CA SER A 106 9.42 -6.00 -9.80
C SER A 106 8.33 -4.97 -10.10
N GLY A 107 8.25 -3.87 -9.35
CA GLY A 107 7.15 -2.92 -9.42
C GLY A 107 5.84 -3.44 -8.80
N LEU A 108 5.90 -4.55 -8.07
CA LEU A 108 4.73 -5.17 -7.44
C LEU A 108 4.50 -4.61 -6.02
N VAL A 109 3.24 -4.51 -5.65
CA VAL A 109 2.82 -4.06 -4.32
C VAL A 109 2.97 -5.21 -3.33
N HIS A 110 3.73 -4.99 -2.26
CA HIS A 110 3.87 -5.96 -1.17
C HIS A 110 3.06 -5.58 0.08
N THR A 111 2.80 -4.28 0.28
CA THR A 111 2.05 -3.80 1.45
C THR A 111 1.01 -2.78 1.05
N VAL A 112 -0.17 -2.86 1.64
CA VAL A 112 -1.28 -1.93 1.43
C VAL A 112 -1.87 -1.53 2.78
N LYS A 113 -2.04 -0.23 3.02
CA LYS A 113 -2.68 0.30 4.22
C LYS A 113 -3.76 1.31 3.86
N ALA A 114 -4.96 1.10 4.36
CA ALA A 114 -6.06 2.04 4.24
C ALA A 114 -6.08 3.01 5.42
N THR A 115 -6.26 4.30 5.16
CA THR A 115 -6.46 5.32 6.19
C THR A 115 -7.54 6.31 5.77
N PRO A 116 -8.09 7.09 6.71
CA PRO A 116 -8.81 8.32 6.37
C PRO A 116 -7.94 9.25 5.51
N ALA A 117 -8.56 10.02 4.60
CA ALA A 117 -7.80 10.83 3.64
C ALA A 117 -6.97 11.95 4.28
N ASN A 118 -7.27 12.36 5.51
CA ASN A 118 -6.54 13.40 6.24
C ASN A 118 -5.26 12.91 6.94
N VAL A 119 -5.03 11.61 7.02
CA VAL A 119 -3.80 11.06 7.60
C VAL A 119 -2.59 11.44 6.75
N HIS A 120 -1.51 11.88 7.39
CA HIS A 120 -0.28 12.26 6.69
C HIS A 120 0.47 11.04 6.16
N ASP A 121 0.98 11.12 4.94
CA ASP A 121 1.65 9.99 4.28
C ASP A 121 2.88 9.53 5.06
N VAL A 122 3.64 10.45 5.64
CA VAL A 122 4.85 10.17 6.40
C VAL A 122 4.61 9.33 7.66
N THR A 123 3.40 9.38 8.24
CA THR A 123 3.06 8.61 9.46
C THR A 123 2.85 7.13 9.18
N GLU A 124 2.55 6.79 7.93
CA GLU A 124 2.26 5.41 7.54
C GLU A 124 3.48 4.64 7.04
N VAL A 125 4.64 5.29 6.91
CA VAL A 125 5.87 4.63 6.43
C VAL A 125 6.22 3.38 7.23
N PRO A 126 6.22 3.37 8.58
CA PRO A 126 6.54 2.16 9.34
C PRO A 126 5.60 0.99 9.04
N ASN A 127 4.32 1.29 8.72
CA ASN A 127 3.31 0.29 8.40
C ASN A 127 3.43 -0.26 6.96
N LEU A 128 4.26 0.38 6.12
CA LEU A 128 4.47 -0.01 4.73
C LEU A 128 5.74 -0.83 4.54
N LEU A 129 6.63 -0.84 5.52
CA LEU A 129 7.89 -1.57 5.45
C LEU A 129 7.73 -2.99 6.02
N THR A 130 8.40 -3.94 5.40
CA THR A 130 8.49 -5.34 5.86
C THR A 130 9.56 -5.53 6.93
N GLY A 131 10.44 -4.54 7.04
CA GLY A 131 11.61 -4.55 7.91
C GLY A 131 12.84 -5.22 7.29
N GLU A 132 12.80 -5.55 6.01
CA GLU A 132 13.92 -6.15 5.27
C GLU A 132 14.59 -5.16 4.33
N GLU A 133 14.04 -3.96 4.19
CA GLU A 133 14.48 -2.96 3.25
C GLU A 133 15.84 -2.35 3.61
N ASP A 134 16.70 -2.19 2.60
CA ASP A 134 17.94 -1.41 2.71
C ASP A 134 17.74 0.04 2.26
N VAL A 135 16.80 0.26 1.32
CA VAL A 135 16.52 1.59 0.75
C VAL A 135 15.01 1.82 0.62
N VAL A 136 14.58 3.01 1.02
CA VAL A 136 13.19 3.47 0.88
C VAL A 136 13.14 4.73 0.03
N TYR A 137 12.36 4.70 -1.04
CA TYR A 137 12.08 5.85 -1.90
C TYR A 137 10.70 6.43 -1.57
N GLY A 138 10.60 7.74 -1.59
CA GLY A 138 9.34 8.43 -1.41
C GLY A 138 9.36 9.83 -2.03
N ASP A 139 8.18 10.42 -2.19
CA ASP A 139 8.07 11.80 -2.64
C ASP A 139 8.36 12.81 -1.51
N SER A 140 8.24 14.08 -1.81
CA SER A 140 8.48 15.15 -0.83
C SER A 140 7.48 15.19 0.33
N GLY A 141 6.36 14.46 0.25
CA GLY A 141 5.40 14.26 1.34
C GLY A 141 5.95 13.39 2.46
N TYR A 142 6.96 12.56 2.15
CA TYR A 142 7.64 11.67 3.09
C TYR A 142 8.90 12.26 3.72
N LEU A 143 9.15 13.56 3.53
CA LEU A 143 10.31 14.23 4.16
C LEU A 143 10.26 14.09 5.68
N GLY A 144 11.39 13.63 6.23
CA GLY A 144 11.53 13.39 7.67
C GLY A 144 11.17 11.98 8.12
N ALA A 145 10.70 11.09 7.25
CA ALA A 145 10.31 9.71 7.60
C ALA A 145 11.37 8.99 8.44
N GLY A 146 12.64 9.03 8.05
CA GLY A 146 13.72 8.38 8.79
C GLY A 146 14.19 9.08 10.06
N LYS A 147 13.55 10.20 10.46
CA LYS A 147 13.89 10.99 11.66
C LYS A 147 12.79 10.97 12.72
N ARG A 148 11.69 10.31 12.44
CA ARG A 148 10.57 10.20 13.38
C ARG A 148 10.91 9.20 14.49
N GLU A 149 10.24 9.32 15.63
CA GLU A 149 10.40 8.38 16.77
C GLU A 149 9.97 6.96 16.40
N ASP A 150 8.94 6.84 15.54
CA ASP A 150 8.41 5.57 15.04
C ASP A 150 9.15 5.06 13.78
N ALA A 151 10.21 5.73 13.34
CA ALA A 151 10.93 5.36 12.12
C ALA A 151 11.65 4.02 12.24
N VAL A 152 11.51 3.16 11.24
CA VAL A 152 12.33 1.96 11.09
C VAL A 152 13.71 2.39 10.59
N VAL A 153 14.66 2.49 11.51
CA VAL A 153 16.02 2.99 11.22
C VAL A 153 16.94 1.89 10.71
N ARG A 154 16.72 0.66 11.18
CA ARG A 154 17.49 -0.53 10.80
C ARG A 154 16.57 -1.64 10.31
N ASN A 155 17.03 -2.40 9.33
CA ASN A 155 16.32 -3.58 8.88
C ASN A 155 16.55 -4.76 9.86
N LYS A 156 15.87 -5.89 9.61
CA LYS A 156 15.98 -7.13 10.43
C LYS A 156 17.41 -7.69 10.46
N SER A 157 18.21 -7.41 9.45
CA SER A 157 19.63 -7.78 9.39
C SER A 157 20.55 -6.79 10.12
N GLY A 158 20.00 -5.76 10.75
CA GLY A 158 20.76 -4.74 11.51
C GLY A 158 21.35 -3.62 10.64
N HIS A 159 21.18 -3.66 9.31
CA HIS A 159 21.68 -2.61 8.41
C HIS A 159 20.83 -1.35 8.52
N LYS A 160 21.48 -0.19 8.42
CA LYS A 160 20.80 1.10 8.42
C LYS A 160 20.04 1.33 7.11
N ILE A 161 18.75 1.59 7.21
CA ILE A 161 17.88 1.91 6.07
C ILE A 161 18.22 3.30 5.51
N LYS A 162 18.39 3.39 4.20
CA LYS A 162 18.66 4.65 3.48
C LYS A 162 17.35 5.23 2.92
N TYR A 163 16.89 6.34 3.49
CA TYR A 163 15.70 7.05 3.00
C TYR A 163 16.07 8.00 1.86
N LYS A 164 15.74 7.66 0.63
CA LYS A 164 15.96 8.46 -0.59
C LYS A 164 14.70 9.24 -0.97
N ILE A 165 14.33 10.19 -0.14
CA ILE A 165 13.14 11.02 -0.34
C ILE A 165 13.45 12.21 -1.27
N ASN A 166 12.50 12.55 -2.17
CA ASN A 166 12.62 13.71 -3.03
C ASN A 166 12.58 15.01 -2.22
N ARG A 167 13.44 15.96 -2.61
CA ARG A 167 13.43 17.32 -2.04
C ARG A 167 12.29 18.14 -2.63
N ARG A 168 11.78 19.09 -1.86
CA ARG A 168 10.82 20.07 -2.38
C ARG A 168 11.52 20.99 -3.41
N PRO A 169 10.86 21.39 -4.51
CA PRO A 169 11.44 22.29 -5.50
C PRO A 169 12.00 23.58 -4.92
N SER A 170 11.34 24.12 -3.87
CA SER A 170 11.80 25.31 -3.16
C SER A 170 13.16 25.12 -2.45
N GLN A 171 13.46 23.93 -1.98
CA GLN A 171 14.75 23.62 -1.35
C GLN A 171 15.86 23.53 -2.39
N VAL A 172 15.57 22.96 -3.58
CA VAL A 172 16.51 22.90 -4.68
C VAL A 172 16.85 24.29 -5.22
N LYS A 173 15.85 25.18 -5.32
CA LYS A 173 16.05 26.58 -5.78
C LYS A 173 16.97 27.40 -4.87
N LYS A 174 17.11 27.05 -3.58
CA LYS A 174 17.96 27.75 -2.61
C LYS A 174 19.45 27.41 -2.74
N LEU A 175 19.80 26.41 -3.53
CA LEU A 175 21.19 25.98 -3.76
C LEU A 175 21.89 26.90 -4.75
N SER A 176 23.25 26.90 -4.75
CA SER A 176 24.06 27.53 -5.80
C SER A 176 23.71 26.96 -7.17
N LYS A 177 24.04 27.69 -8.26
CA LYS A 177 23.76 27.21 -9.64
C LYS A 177 24.34 25.82 -9.91
N SER A 178 25.60 25.58 -9.50
CA SER A 178 26.24 24.25 -9.61
C SER A 178 25.52 23.19 -8.76
N GLY A 179 25.17 23.54 -7.50
CA GLY A 179 24.42 22.66 -6.62
C GLY A 179 23.00 22.34 -7.13
N GLN A 180 22.35 23.28 -7.81
CA GLN A 180 21.03 23.04 -8.43
C GLN A 180 21.10 21.99 -9.55
N TYR A 181 22.15 22.03 -10.39
CA TYR A 181 22.31 21.06 -11.47
C TYR A 181 22.48 19.65 -10.91
N ALA A 182 23.42 19.48 -9.96
CA ALA A 182 23.63 18.18 -9.30
C ALA A 182 22.38 17.68 -8.57
N ALA A 183 21.69 18.57 -7.84
CA ALA A 183 20.45 18.23 -7.15
C ALA A 183 19.37 17.81 -8.14
N LYS A 184 19.15 18.54 -9.24
CA LYS A 184 18.15 18.19 -10.27
C LYS A 184 18.41 16.80 -10.86
N LYS A 185 19.65 16.46 -11.16
CA LYS A 185 20.04 15.13 -11.66
C LYS A 185 19.72 14.04 -10.64
N ALA A 186 20.06 14.27 -9.37
CA ALA A 186 19.75 13.32 -8.29
C ALA A 186 18.24 13.17 -8.05
N GLU A 187 17.49 14.28 -8.07
CA GLU A 187 16.03 14.23 -7.92
C GLU A 187 15.34 13.55 -9.10
N HIS A 188 15.83 13.76 -10.31
CA HIS A 188 15.33 13.06 -11.51
C HIS A 188 15.54 11.54 -11.39
N ALA A 189 16.72 11.08 -10.96
CA ALA A 189 16.98 9.66 -10.74
C ALA A 189 16.02 9.03 -9.72
N LYS A 190 15.72 9.71 -8.60
CA LYS A 190 14.73 9.24 -7.63
C LYS A 190 13.32 9.21 -8.24
N SER A 191 12.94 10.23 -8.99
CA SER A 191 11.62 10.31 -9.62
C SER A 191 11.43 9.23 -10.68
N SER A 192 12.47 8.87 -11.42
CA SER A 192 12.45 7.76 -12.38
C SER A 192 12.14 6.42 -11.69
N VAL A 193 12.76 6.15 -10.52
CA VAL A 193 12.44 4.96 -9.72
C VAL A 193 10.98 4.99 -9.28
N ARG A 194 10.51 6.13 -8.77
CA ARG A 194 9.12 6.29 -8.29
C ARG A 194 8.06 6.18 -9.37
N ALA A 195 8.40 6.40 -10.64
CA ALA A 195 7.46 6.27 -11.74
C ALA A 195 6.79 4.88 -11.80
N LYS A 196 7.42 3.84 -11.25
CA LYS A 196 6.82 2.49 -11.16
C LYS A 196 5.53 2.47 -10.36
N VAL A 197 5.42 3.25 -9.28
CA VAL A 197 4.19 3.35 -8.47
C VAL A 197 3.03 3.94 -9.27
N GLU A 198 3.31 4.87 -10.17
CA GLU A 198 2.29 5.47 -11.03
C GLU A 198 1.63 4.43 -11.96
N HIS A 199 2.40 3.39 -12.38
CA HIS A 199 1.84 2.29 -13.14
C HIS A 199 0.82 1.50 -12.31
N VAL A 200 1.14 1.20 -11.06
CA VAL A 200 0.22 0.51 -10.13
C VAL A 200 -1.07 1.32 -9.97
N PHE A 201 -0.96 2.61 -9.68
CA PHE A 201 -2.13 3.48 -9.55
C PHE A 201 -2.89 3.62 -10.87
N GLY A 202 -2.18 3.57 -11.99
CA GLY A 202 -2.77 3.54 -13.33
C GLY A 202 -3.64 2.31 -13.54
N VAL A 203 -3.16 1.13 -13.20
CA VAL A 203 -3.93 -0.12 -13.26
C VAL A 203 -5.17 -0.02 -12.36
N VAL A 204 -5.01 0.30 -11.09
CA VAL A 204 -6.11 0.38 -10.13
C VAL A 204 -7.18 1.39 -10.56
N LYS A 205 -6.78 2.59 -10.97
CA LYS A 205 -7.74 3.68 -11.25
C LYS A 205 -8.27 3.69 -12.69
N LYS A 206 -7.48 3.24 -13.68
CA LYS A 206 -7.85 3.31 -15.09
C LYS A 206 -8.36 1.96 -15.60
N GLN A 207 -7.63 0.86 -15.36
CA GLN A 207 -8.01 -0.46 -15.86
C GLN A 207 -9.09 -1.11 -14.98
N LEU A 208 -8.90 -1.11 -13.67
CA LEU A 208 -9.89 -1.64 -12.71
C LEU A 208 -10.99 -0.63 -12.34
N HIS A 209 -10.96 0.58 -12.90
CA HIS A 209 -11.93 1.67 -12.66
C HIS A 209 -12.21 1.99 -11.19
N PHE A 210 -11.25 1.68 -10.29
CA PHE A 210 -11.44 1.88 -8.87
C PHE A 210 -10.98 3.28 -8.42
N ARG A 211 -11.80 4.29 -8.71
CA ARG A 211 -11.58 5.70 -8.33
C ARG A 211 -12.44 6.14 -7.15
N LYS A 212 -13.54 5.40 -6.90
CA LYS A 212 -14.52 5.73 -5.88
C LYS A 212 -14.93 4.48 -5.12
N THR A 213 -14.94 4.57 -3.79
CA THR A 213 -15.41 3.48 -2.96
C THR A 213 -16.93 3.42 -2.89
N ARG A 214 -17.46 2.19 -2.72
CA ARG A 214 -18.90 1.94 -2.48
C ARG A 214 -19.18 1.50 -1.06
N TYR A 215 -18.16 0.99 -0.36
CA TYR A 215 -18.29 0.48 1.00
C TYR A 215 -18.05 1.58 2.02
N ARG A 216 -18.59 1.38 3.24
CA ARG A 216 -18.36 2.25 4.40
C ARG A 216 -17.58 1.47 5.44
N GLY A 217 -16.80 2.20 6.25
CA GLY A 217 -15.95 1.62 7.29
C GLY A 217 -14.56 1.27 6.81
N LEU A 218 -13.55 1.60 7.62
CA LEU A 218 -12.13 1.50 7.27
C LEU A 218 -11.71 0.04 7.00
N GLU A 219 -12.20 -0.92 7.80
CA GLU A 219 -11.91 -2.35 7.61
C GLU A 219 -12.34 -2.86 6.23
N LYS A 220 -13.55 -2.47 5.79
CA LYS A 220 -14.05 -2.84 4.46
C LYS A 220 -13.24 -2.19 3.35
N GLN A 221 -12.72 -0.97 3.59
CA GLN A 221 -11.81 -0.33 2.64
C GLN A 221 -10.48 -1.05 2.59
N GLN A 222 -9.92 -1.45 3.73
CA GLN A 222 -8.68 -2.22 3.78
C GLN A 222 -8.81 -3.53 2.99
N ALA A 223 -9.88 -4.30 3.23
CA ALA A 223 -10.13 -5.54 2.50
C ALA A 223 -10.29 -5.29 0.99
N LYS A 224 -11.04 -4.22 0.60
CA LYS A 224 -11.20 -3.87 -0.81
C LYS A 224 -9.89 -3.44 -1.45
N PHE A 225 -9.08 -2.63 -0.75
CA PHE A 225 -7.77 -2.21 -1.26
C PHE A 225 -6.85 -3.40 -1.46
N ASN A 226 -6.77 -4.33 -0.51
CA ASN A 226 -5.97 -5.54 -0.64
C ASN A 226 -6.34 -6.31 -1.92
N ILE A 227 -7.64 -6.51 -2.18
CA ILE A 227 -8.11 -7.18 -3.40
C ILE A 227 -7.74 -6.40 -4.67
N MET A 228 -7.95 -5.08 -4.68
CA MET A 228 -7.68 -4.27 -5.88
C MET A 228 -6.19 -4.19 -6.22
N PHE A 229 -5.31 -4.12 -5.21
CA PHE A 229 -3.87 -4.11 -5.43
C PHE A 229 -3.32 -5.50 -5.73
N ALA A 230 -3.91 -6.57 -5.19
CA ALA A 230 -3.59 -7.94 -5.61
C ALA A 230 -3.93 -8.17 -7.09
N LEU A 231 -5.12 -7.75 -7.54
CA LEU A 231 -5.49 -7.79 -8.96
C LEU A 231 -4.56 -6.95 -9.83
N ALA A 232 -4.14 -5.77 -9.33
CA ALA A 232 -3.17 -4.94 -10.04
C ALA A 232 -1.83 -5.66 -10.18
N ASN A 233 -1.37 -6.36 -9.15
CA ASN A 233 -0.15 -7.17 -9.22
C ASN A 233 -0.25 -8.27 -10.27
N LEU A 234 -1.38 -8.99 -10.36
CA LEU A 234 -1.60 -10.00 -11.39
C LEU A 234 -1.51 -9.40 -12.80
N ILE A 235 -2.16 -8.25 -13.04
CA ILE A 235 -2.11 -7.55 -14.33
C ILE A 235 -0.68 -7.07 -14.66
N LEU A 236 0.08 -6.64 -13.65
CA LEU A 236 1.45 -6.16 -13.85
C LEU A 236 2.45 -7.30 -14.05
N ALA A 237 2.24 -8.43 -13.36
CA ALA A 237 3.09 -9.62 -13.47
C ALA A 237 2.90 -10.36 -14.82
N ASP A 238 1.70 -10.30 -15.40
CA ASP A 238 1.38 -10.92 -16.70
C ASP A 238 1.98 -10.13 -17.90
N ARG A 239 2.51 -8.95 -17.67
CA ARG A 239 3.32 -8.29 -18.70
C ARG A 239 4.60 -9.07 -18.83
N PRO A 240 4.91 -9.65 -20.01
CA PRO A 240 6.20 -10.29 -20.22
C PRO A 240 7.27 -9.28 -19.79
N CYS A 241 8.17 -9.70 -18.91
CA CYS A 241 9.40 -8.96 -18.71
C CYS A 241 10.01 -8.84 -20.10
N LEU A 242 9.85 -7.70 -20.73
CA LEU A 242 10.61 -7.34 -21.89
C LEU A 242 12.04 -7.38 -21.38
N ALA A 243 12.66 -8.54 -21.60
CA ALA A 243 14.07 -8.75 -21.36
C ALA A 243 14.78 -7.66 -22.11
N ALA A 244 15.48 -6.83 -21.36
CA ALA A 244 16.44 -5.89 -21.91
C ALA A 244 17.61 -6.65 -22.53
#